data_857852858d398aed61ce04a067100675
#
_entry.id   857852858d398aed61ce04a067100675
#
_cell.length_a   1.000
_cell.length_b   1.000
_cell.length_c   1.000
_cell.angle_alpha   90.00
_cell.angle_beta   90.00
_cell.angle_gamma   90.00
#
_symmetry.space_group_name_H-M   'P 1'
#
loop_
_entity.id
_entity.type
_entity.pdbx_description
1 polymer ?
#
loop_
_entity_poly.entity_id
_entity_poly.type
_entity_poly.pdbx_seq_one_letter_code
_entity_poly.pdbx_strand_id
1 'polypeptide(L)'
;MNKKMKVLKNFKIIAIAEGISFLVLLLIAMPLKYMLQIPEPVKYVGWAHGVLFVLYGILLLQVFIVVKWSFIKTLVAFLVSFIPFGTFWLDAKINKEIGEMK
;
A
#
# COMPACT_ATOMS: atom_id res chain seq x y z
N MET A 1 20.51 9.10 7.71
CA MET A 1 19.64 7.97 7.30
C MET A 1 20.15 7.41 5.98
N ASN A 2 20.37 6.10 5.88
CA ASN A 2 20.88 5.53 4.65
C ASN A 2 19.78 5.39 3.60
N LYS A 3 20.18 5.12 2.34
CA LYS A 3 19.25 5.04 1.22
C LYS A 3 18.22 3.92 1.41
N LYS A 4 18.63 2.78 1.97
CA LYS A 4 17.72 1.65 2.20
C LYS A 4 16.61 2.00 3.18
N MET A 5 16.94 2.67 4.28
CA MET A 5 15.95 3.11 5.26
C MET A 5 14.99 4.12 4.67
N LYS A 6 15.50 5.06 3.87
CA LYS A 6 14.67 6.09 3.23
C LYS A 6 13.66 5.45 2.28
N VAL A 7 14.11 4.50 1.46
CA VAL A 7 13.25 3.79 0.52
C VAL A 7 12.18 3.00 1.28
N LEU A 8 12.56 2.29 2.34
CA LEU A 8 11.60 1.52 3.14
C LEU A 8 10.56 2.42 3.81
N LYS A 9 10.97 3.57 4.34
CA LYS A 9 10.04 4.51 4.96
C LYS A 9 9.07 5.09 3.95
N ASN A 10 9.54 5.43 2.76
CA ASN A 10 8.65 5.93 1.70
C ASN A 10 7.64 4.86 1.27
N PHE A 11 8.10 3.63 1.10
CA PHE A 11 7.22 2.52 0.76
C PHE A 11 6.19 2.26 1.86
N LYS A 12 6.61 2.31 3.12
CA LYS A 12 5.73 2.14 4.27
C LYS A 12 4.59 3.16 4.25
N ILE A 13 4.91 4.43 4.00
CA ILE A 13 3.92 5.50 3.97
C ILE A 13 2.90 5.24 2.88
N ILE A 14 3.36 4.90 1.67
CA ILE A 14 2.44 4.66 0.56
C ILE A 14 1.60 3.40 0.78
N ALA A 15 2.17 2.37 1.44
CA ALA A 15 1.44 1.15 1.76
C ALA A 15 0.28 1.43 2.72
N ILE A 16 0.52 2.24 3.74
CA ILE A 16 -0.53 2.63 4.70
C ILE A 16 -1.60 3.47 3.99
N ALA A 17 -1.19 4.44 3.18
CA ALA A 17 -2.14 5.27 2.43
C ALA A 17 -3.01 4.42 1.51
N GLU A 18 -2.42 3.44 0.83
CA GLU A 18 -3.16 2.54 -0.04
C GLU A 18 -4.13 1.67 0.75
N GLY A 19 -3.70 1.15 1.90
CA GLY A 19 -4.59 0.37 2.77
C GLY A 19 -5.78 1.17 3.24
N ILE A 20 -5.56 2.41 3.67
CA ILE A 20 -6.63 3.31 4.09
C ILE A 20 -7.57 3.60 2.92
N SER A 21 -7.04 3.90 1.74
CA SER A 21 -7.88 4.18 0.57
C SER A 21 -8.72 2.97 0.16
N PHE A 22 -8.15 1.76 0.27
CA PHE A 22 -8.87 0.53 0.00
C PHE A 22 -10.04 0.35 0.98
N LEU A 23 -9.80 0.60 2.27
CA LEU A 23 -10.86 0.50 3.28
C LEU A 23 -11.96 1.54 3.06
N VAL A 24 -11.59 2.77 2.71
CA VAL A 24 -12.58 3.81 2.39
C VAL A 24 -13.39 3.40 1.17
N LEU A 25 -12.74 2.89 0.14
CA LEU A 25 -13.43 2.45 -1.06
C LEU A 25 -14.40 1.31 -0.76
N LEU A 26 -13.97 0.33 0.01
CA LEU A 26 -14.76 -0.87 0.27
C LEU A 26 -15.89 -0.61 1.28
N LEU A 27 -15.62 0.10 2.37
CA LEU A 27 -16.54 0.24 3.48
C LEU A 27 -17.47 1.45 3.38
N ILE A 28 -17.12 2.46 2.60
CA ILE A 28 -17.89 3.70 2.48
C ILE A 28 -18.38 3.91 1.06
N ALA A 29 -17.48 3.94 0.09
CA ALA A 29 -17.83 4.29 -1.29
C ALA A 29 -18.69 3.22 -1.95
N MET A 30 -18.37 1.95 -1.76
CA MET A 30 -19.15 0.86 -2.36
C MET A 30 -20.58 0.79 -1.82
N PRO A 31 -20.83 0.85 -0.49
CA PRO A 31 -22.20 0.93 0.00
C PRO A 31 -22.98 2.13 -0.55
N LEU A 32 -22.34 3.30 -0.65
CA LEU A 32 -22.99 4.48 -1.21
C LEU A 32 -23.42 4.27 -2.66
N LYS A 33 -22.58 3.60 -3.46
CA LYS A 33 -22.91 3.32 -4.85
C LYS A 33 -24.08 2.34 -4.97
N TYR A 34 -24.05 1.23 -4.24
CA TYR A 34 -24.99 0.14 -4.44
C TYR A 34 -26.28 0.31 -3.64
N MET A 35 -26.20 0.91 -2.45
CA MET A 35 -27.38 1.03 -1.58
C MET A 35 -28.10 2.37 -1.74
N LEU A 36 -27.36 3.47 -1.95
CA LEU A 36 -27.90 4.82 -2.08
C LEU A 36 -27.84 5.34 -3.51
N GLN A 37 -27.28 4.54 -4.44
CA GLN A 37 -27.17 4.88 -5.85
C GLN A 37 -26.40 6.19 -6.07
N ILE A 38 -25.35 6.42 -5.28
CA ILE A 38 -24.47 7.57 -5.41
C ILE A 38 -23.12 7.04 -5.94
N PRO A 39 -22.83 7.17 -7.26
CA PRO A 39 -21.61 6.61 -7.84
C PRO A 39 -20.37 7.46 -7.67
N GLU A 40 -20.53 8.76 -7.38
CA GLU A 40 -19.40 9.70 -7.34
C GLU A 40 -18.31 9.31 -6.33
N PRO A 41 -18.63 8.91 -5.07
CA PRO A 41 -17.57 8.51 -4.14
C PRO A 41 -16.70 7.37 -4.65
N VAL A 42 -17.30 6.37 -5.31
CA VAL A 42 -16.54 5.25 -5.90
C VAL A 42 -15.62 5.77 -7.00
N LYS A 43 -16.12 6.67 -7.83
CA LYS A 43 -15.33 7.21 -8.93
C LYS A 43 -14.11 7.97 -8.44
N TYR A 44 -14.26 8.86 -7.45
CA TYR A 44 -13.16 9.68 -6.95
C TYR A 44 -12.20 8.88 -6.07
N VAL A 45 -12.73 8.10 -5.15
CA VAL A 45 -11.89 7.28 -4.26
C VAL A 45 -11.18 6.19 -5.06
N GLY A 46 -11.87 5.58 -6.03
CA GLY A 46 -11.27 4.58 -6.91
C GLY A 46 -10.11 5.16 -7.71
N TRP A 47 -10.25 6.39 -8.21
CA TRP A 47 -9.19 7.08 -8.93
C TRP A 47 -7.97 7.31 -8.02
N ALA A 48 -8.22 7.83 -6.81
CA ALA A 48 -7.15 8.05 -5.84
C ALA A 48 -6.46 6.75 -5.46
N HIS A 49 -7.25 5.69 -5.22
CA HIS A 49 -6.70 4.36 -4.92
C HIS A 49 -5.86 3.83 -6.08
N GLY A 50 -6.32 4.03 -7.31
CA GLY A 50 -5.57 3.61 -8.50
C GLY A 50 -4.23 4.30 -8.61
N VAL A 51 -4.17 5.61 -8.35
CA VAL A 51 -2.92 6.37 -8.34
C VAL A 51 -1.99 5.83 -7.25
N LEU A 52 -2.53 5.59 -6.03
CA LEU A 52 -1.75 5.03 -4.94
C LEU A 52 -1.24 3.63 -5.27
N PHE A 53 -2.04 2.82 -5.98
CA PHE A 53 -1.63 1.49 -6.39
C PHE A 53 -0.42 1.55 -7.34
N VAL A 54 -0.43 2.47 -8.29
CA VAL A 54 0.70 2.66 -9.21
C VAL A 54 1.94 3.10 -8.43
N LEU A 55 1.79 4.06 -7.51
CA LEU A 55 2.91 4.50 -6.66
C LEU A 55 3.43 3.36 -5.78
N TYR A 56 2.53 2.55 -5.25
CA TYR A 56 2.90 1.38 -4.46
C TYR A 56 3.77 0.43 -5.29
N GLY A 57 3.37 0.15 -6.52
CA GLY A 57 4.13 -0.72 -7.41
C GLY A 57 5.52 -0.16 -7.75
N ILE A 58 5.59 1.14 -8.02
CA ILE A 58 6.87 1.81 -8.33
C ILE A 58 7.80 1.76 -7.11
N LEU A 59 7.29 2.10 -5.92
CA LEU A 59 8.10 2.08 -4.71
C LEU A 59 8.48 0.67 -4.30
N LEU A 60 7.59 -0.31 -4.55
CA LEU A 60 7.91 -1.71 -4.30
C LEU A 60 9.06 -2.18 -5.18
N LEU A 61 9.06 -1.79 -6.46
CA LEU A 61 10.15 -2.08 -7.36
C LEU A 61 11.45 -1.45 -6.86
N GLN A 62 11.38 -0.22 -6.36
CA GLN A 62 12.54 0.46 -5.79
C GLN A 62 13.07 -0.31 -4.56
N VAL A 63 12.20 -0.77 -3.68
CA VAL A 63 12.60 -1.59 -2.54
C VAL A 63 13.27 -2.88 -3.00
N PHE A 64 12.72 -3.53 -4.00
CA PHE A 64 13.30 -4.74 -4.57
C PHE A 64 14.74 -4.52 -5.04
N ILE A 65 14.98 -3.41 -5.73
CA ILE A 65 16.28 -3.10 -6.30
C ILE A 65 17.27 -2.59 -5.23
N VAL A 66 16.84 -1.62 -4.42
CA VAL A 66 17.72 -0.90 -3.48
C VAL A 66 17.95 -1.71 -2.21
N VAL A 67 16.89 -2.21 -1.60
CA VAL A 67 16.97 -2.98 -0.34
C VAL A 67 17.32 -4.43 -0.61
N LYS A 68 17.16 -4.87 -1.85
CA LYS A 68 17.48 -6.23 -2.30
C LYS A 68 16.61 -7.29 -1.64
N TRP A 69 15.30 -6.98 -1.54
CA TRP A 69 14.35 -7.99 -1.10
C TRP A 69 14.35 -9.18 -2.08
N SER A 70 14.10 -10.38 -1.54
CA SER A 70 13.95 -11.56 -2.39
C SER A 70 12.72 -11.40 -3.29
N PHE A 71 12.72 -12.14 -4.41
CA PHE A 71 11.57 -12.13 -5.32
C PHE A 71 10.29 -12.57 -4.61
N ILE A 72 10.39 -13.60 -3.77
CA ILE A 72 9.23 -14.11 -3.02
C ILE A 72 8.69 -13.05 -2.06
N LYS A 73 9.57 -12.37 -1.32
CA LYS A 73 9.16 -11.30 -0.40
C LYS A 73 8.49 -10.16 -1.13
N THR A 74 9.03 -9.76 -2.28
CA THR A 74 8.47 -8.70 -3.13
C THR A 74 7.11 -9.12 -3.65
N LEU A 75 6.96 -10.36 -4.10
CA LEU A 75 5.70 -10.88 -4.60
C LEU A 75 4.63 -10.89 -3.50
N VAL A 76 4.99 -11.32 -2.29
CA VAL A 76 4.07 -11.29 -1.14
C VAL A 76 3.63 -9.87 -0.85
N ALA A 77 4.56 -8.90 -0.85
CA ALA A 77 4.22 -7.50 -0.61
C ALA A 77 3.24 -6.97 -1.67
N PHE A 78 3.41 -7.37 -2.92
CA PHE A 78 2.47 -7.00 -3.98
C PHE A 78 1.09 -7.61 -3.75
N LEU A 79 1.06 -8.91 -3.39
CA LEU A 79 -0.20 -9.62 -3.21
C LEU A 79 -0.98 -9.12 -2.00
N VAL A 80 -0.31 -8.72 -0.91
CA VAL A 80 -1.01 -8.20 0.27
C VAL A 80 -1.69 -6.87 -0.01
N SER A 81 -1.31 -6.16 -1.08
CA SER A 81 -1.98 -4.91 -1.46
C SER A 81 -3.45 -5.14 -1.85
N PHE A 82 -3.81 -6.36 -2.20
CA PHE A 82 -5.19 -6.72 -2.55
C PHE A 82 -6.03 -7.13 -1.33
N ILE A 83 -5.43 -7.19 -0.14
CA ILE A 83 -6.11 -7.55 1.10
C ILE A 83 -6.30 -6.27 1.92
N PRO A 84 -7.55 -5.94 2.39
CA PRO A 84 -7.80 -4.67 3.06
C PRO A 84 -6.87 -4.36 4.24
N PHE A 85 -6.51 -5.36 5.02
CA PHE A 85 -5.61 -5.17 6.16
C PHE A 85 -4.18 -5.66 5.89
N GLY A 86 -3.91 -6.14 4.68
CA GLY A 86 -2.60 -6.70 4.34
C GLY A 86 -1.47 -5.68 4.41
N THR A 87 -1.73 -4.44 3.96
CA THR A 87 -0.71 -3.39 3.99
C THR A 87 -0.35 -2.98 5.42
N PHE A 88 -1.28 -3.10 6.36
CA PHE A 88 -0.99 -2.82 7.76
C PHE A 88 -0.08 -3.89 8.38
N TRP A 89 -0.31 -5.16 8.01
CA TRP A 89 0.59 -6.25 8.39
C TRP A 89 1.98 -6.03 7.80
N LEU A 90 2.04 -5.62 6.53
CA LEU A 90 3.30 -5.33 5.86
C LEU A 90 4.02 -4.16 6.53
N ASP A 91 3.27 -3.12 6.95
CA ASP A 91 3.83 -2.00 7.68
C ASP A 91 4.53 -2.44 8.96
N ALA A 92 3.91 -3.34 9.72
CA ALA A 92 4.51 -3.87 10.94
C ALA A 92 5.82 -4.60 10.64
N LYS A 93 5.86 -5.37 9.56
CA LYS A 93 7.07 -6.07 9.14
C LYS A 93 8.16 -5.10 8.70
N ILE A 94 7.79 -4.04 7.98
CA ILE A 94 8.75 -3.02 7.55
C ILE A 94 9.31 -2.27 8.76
N ASN A 95 8.47 -1.95 9.74
CA ASN A 95 8.92 -1.31 10.98
C ASN A 95 9.96 -2.16 11.70
N LYS A 96 9.73 -3.47 11.76
CA LYS A 96 10.68 -4.39 12.37
C LYS A 96 12.01 -4.39 11.60
N GLU A 97 11.94 -4.41 10.28
CA GLU A 97 13.15 -4.40 9.44
C GLU A 97 13.93 -3.10 9.62
N ILE A 98 13.24 -1.96 9.67
CA ILE A 98 13.88 -0.66 9.92
C ILE A 98 14.57 -0.65 11.27
N GLY A 99 13.91 -1.21 12.30
CA GLY A 99 14.52 -1.33 13.62
C GLY A 99 15.79 -2.16 13.64
N GLU A 100 15.84 -3.22 12.85
CA GLU A 100 17.02 -4.06 12.73
C GLU A 100 18.16 -3.37 11.98
N MET A 101 17.86 -2.39 11.13
CA MET A 101 18.87 -1.63 10.39
C MET A 101 19.53 -0.53 11.23
N LYS A 102 18.92 -0.18 12.34
CA LYS A 102 19.51 0.80 13.27
C LYS A 102 20.55 0.09 14.15
#